data_96cb5ccc96346774d6e6f0e057948612
#
_entry.id   96cb5ccc96346774d6e6f0e057948612
#
_cell.length_a   1.000
_cell.length_b   1.000
_cell.length_c   1.000
_cell.angle_alpha   90.00
_cell.angle_beta   90.00
_cell.angle_gamma   90.00
#
_symmetry.space_group_name_H-M   'P 1'
#
loop_
_entity.id
_entity.type
_entity.pdbx_description
1 polymer ?
#
loop_
_entity_poly.entity_id
_entity_poly.type
_entity_poly.pdbx_seq_one_letter_code
_entity_poly.pdbx_strand_id
1 'polypeptide(L)'
;GTIATLGHLNPKFKINVLSRRPVAWGPDITAYTKGSYWETRGNMTGKINKCSSDAKEIVSGAQVILICSPAHTKLSILEQIRPHLTEGALVGTIFGQGGFDMQAKYALGDDIKNKNLTIFSLQYVPFICKVINYGKDINIIGPKKHLYVASYPLERVHYVGAVLTHCYWIPSVPVPGFLNMTLCPSNQIIHPGRIYGFFKDWDMKTPFEASKMPKLYEDLDDVSANEIQYLDDEIQAIKKALVAKFPDLMLPQIIPISDRICSMYDGQISDKSSLKRIFNTNTGYSRVPFPMVPVDKKDPSKVVLN
;
A
#
# COMPACT_ATOMS: atom_id res chain seq x y z
N GLY A 1 9.35 0.29 -7.66
CA GLY A 1 9.14 -1.17 -7.52
C GLY A 1 8.27 -1.71 -8.64
N THR A 2 7.04 -1.24 -8.76
CA THR A 2 6.09 -1.72 -9.78
C THR A 2 6.69 -1.69 -11.19
N ILE A 3 7.32 -0.59 -11.62
CA ILE A 3 7.92 -0.49 -12.97
C ILE A 3 9.01 -1.55 -13.18
N ALA A 4 9.93 -1.67 -12.22
CA ALA A 4 11.03 -2.64 -12.30
C ALA A 4 10.50 -4.08 -12.38
N THR A 5 9.53 -4.42 -11.51
CA THR A 5 8.96 -5.77 -11.46
C THR A 5 8.16 -6.09 -12.73
N LEU A 6 7.24 -5.20 -13.14
CA LEU A 6 6.40 -5.43 -14.33
C LEU A 6 7.24 -5.57 -15.60
N GLY A 7 8.22 -4.67 -15.79
CA GLY A 7 9.06 -4.69 -17.00
C GLY A 7 10.02 -5.87 -17.06
N HIS A 8 10.55 -6.30 -15.91
CA HIS A 8 11.43 -7.45 -15.82
C HIS A 8 10.67 -8.76 -16.07
N LEU A 9 9.53 -8.94 -15.40
CA LEU A 9 8.75 -10.17 -15.50
C LEU A 9 8.00 -10.27 -16.83
N ASN A 10 7.70 -9.13 -17.46
CA ASN A 10 6.92 -9.05 -18.69
C ASN A 10 7.61 -8.11 -19.71
N PRO A 11 8.68 -8.55 -20.39
CA PRO A 11 9.47 -7.67 -21.28
C PRO A 11 8.72 -7.07 -22.47
N LYS A 12 7.54 -7.62 -22.81
CA LYS A 12 6.67 -7.11 -23.88
C LYS A 12 5.76 -5.97 -23.43
N PHE A 13 5.67 -5.69 -22.13
CA PHE A 13 4.84 -4.59 -21.62
C PHE A 13 5.43 -3.23 -22.00
N LYS A 14 4.58 -2.34 -22.50
CA LYS A 14 4.91 -0.93 -22.69
C LYS A 14 4.48 -0.19 -21.43
N ILE A 15 5.45 0.17 -20.59
CA ILE A 15 5.19 0.84 -19.31
C ILE A 15 5.33 2.34 -19.49
N ASN A 16 4.23 3.07 -19.35
CA ASN A 16 4.22 4.53 -19.35
C ASN A 16 4.11 5.05 -17.92
N VAL A 17 4.72 6.20 -17.64
CA VAL A 17 4.75 6.81 -16.30
C VAL A 17 4.18 8.22 -16.35
N LEU A 18 3.05 8.45 -15.68
CA LEU A 18 2.53 9.79 -15.42
C LEU A 18 3.21 10.33 -14.16
N SER A 19 3.95 11.43 -14.28
CA SER A 19 4.68 12.01 -13.17
C SER A 19 4.72 13.53 -13.24
N ARG A 20 4.57 14.21 -12.10
CA ARG A 20 4.75 15.66 -12.00
C ARG A 20 6.21 16.10 -12.22
N ARG A 21 7.16 15.16 -12.15
CA ARG A 21 8.61 15.41 -12.35
C ARG A 21 9.17 14.38 -13.34
N PRO A 22 8.76 14.43 -14.63
CA PRO A 22 9.17 13.43 -15.62
C PRO A 22 10.68 13.38 -15.81
N VAL A 23 11.37 14.50 -15.74
CA VAL A 23 12.84 14.60 -15.90
C VAL A 23 13.63 13.90 -14.79
N ALA A 24 12.99 13.60 -13.65
CA ALA A 24 13.64 12.88 -12.55
C ALA A 24 13.69 11.35 -12.76
N TRP A 25 13.05 10.84 -13.81
CA TRP A 25 12.98 9.41 -14.10
C TRP A 25 14.04 9.03 -15.13
N GLY A 26 14.84 8.01 -14.80
CA GLY A 26 15.71 7.36 -15.78
C GLY A 26 14.91 6.48 -16.76
N PRO A 27 15.53 6.06 -17.86
CA PRO A 27 14.88 5.17 -18.83
C PRO A 27 14.64 3.77 -18.27
N ASP A 28 15.44 3.35 -17.33
CA ASP A 28 15.39 2.05 -16.68
C ASP A 28 15.25 2.22 -15.16
N ILE A 29 14.43 1.37 -14.55
CA ILE A 29 14.26 1.32 -13.11
C ILE A 29 14.71 -0.04 -12.60
N THR A 30 15.67 -0.04 -11.68
CA THR A 30 16.20 -1.27 -11.07
C THR A 30 15.66 -1.46 -9.64
N ALA A 31 15.21 -2.67 -9.36
CA ALA A 31 14.85 -3.13 -8.03
C ALA A 31 15.84 -4.18 -7.55
N TYR A 32 16.52 -3.89 -6.45
CA TYR A 32 17.41 -4.83 -5.77
C TYR A 32 16.59 -5.69 -4.81
N THR A 33 16.86 -7.00 -4.78
CA THR A 33 16.09 -7.96 -3.99
C THR A 33 16.87 -8.63 -2.88
N LYS A 34 18.18 -8.30 -2.75
CA LYS A 34 19.10 -8.88 -1.75
C LYS A 34 18.53 -8.74 -0.33
N GLY A 35 18.53 -9.83 0.41
CA GLY A 35 17.99 -9.91 1.77
C GLY A 35 16.45 -10.00 1.84
N SER A 36 15.75 -10.09 0.71
CA SER A 36 14.30 -10.32 0.65
C SER A 36 13.96 -11.76 0.29
N TYR A 37 12.71 -12.13 0.47
CA TYR A 37 12.19 -13.44 -0.02
C TYR A 37 12.37 -13.64 -1.53
N TRP A 38 12.56 -12.58 -2.30
CA TRP A 38 12.84 -12.62 -3.75
C TRP A 38 14.31 -12.59 -4.11
N GLU A 39 15.21 -12.74 -3.17
CA GLU A 39 16.66 -12.72 -3.45
C GLU A 39 17.07 -13.73 -4.53
N THR A 40 16.45 -14.92 -4.52
CA THR A 40 16.69 -15.96 -5.53
C THR A 40 16.22 -15.58 -6.95
N ARG A 41 15.34 -14.58 -7.06
CA ARG A 41 14.89 -14.05 -8.37
C ARG A 41 15.90 -13.07 -8.98
N GLY A 42 16.92 -12.65 -8.22
CA GLY A 42 17.88 -11.65 -8.63
C GLY A 42 17.33 -10.24 -8.74
N ASN A 43 18.15 -9.31 -9.15
CA ASN A 43 17.74 -7.93 -9.39
C ASN A 43 16.80 -7.83 -10.60
N MET A 44 15.83 -6.94 -10.53
CA MET A 44 14.82 -6.75 -11.57
C MET A 44 15.00 -5.38 -12.21
N THR A 45 15.00 -5.31 -13.54
CA THR A 45 15.05 -4.03 -14.25
C THR A 45 13.92 -3.94 -15.25
N GLY A 46 13.16 -2.86 -15.18
CA GLY A 46 12.07 -2.55 -16.10
C GLY A 46 12.33 -1.25 -16.85
N LYS A 47 12.06 -1.26 -18.16
CA LYS A 47 12.20 -0.09 -19.04
C LYS A 47 10.94 0.76 -19.00
N ILE A 48 11.11 2.08 -19.02
CA ILE A 48 10.04 3.05 -19.22
C ILE A 48 9.92 3.34 -20.72
N ASN A 49 8.74 3.12 -21.29
CA ASN A 49 8.45 3.45 -22.68
C ASN A 49 8.24 4.96 -22.87
N LYS A 50 7.43 5.58 -21.98
CA LYS A 50 7.19 7.03 -21.94
C LYS A 50 7.09 7.53 -20.51
N CYS A 51 7.59 8.74 -20.25
CA CYS A 51 7.39 9.45 -19.00
C CYS A 51 7.01 10.91 -19.30
N SER A 52 5.84 11.34 -18.84
CA SER A 52 5.34 12.71 -19.06
C SER A 52 4.47 13.17 -17.89
N SER A 53 4.25 14.47 -17.79
CA SER A 53 3.22 15.07 -16.94
C SER A 53 1.87 15.22 -17.64
N ASP A 54 1.82 14.99 -18.94
CA ASP A 54 0.58 15.02 -19.73
C ASP A 54 -0.12 13.66 -19.66
N ALA A 55 -1.31 13.67 -19.05
CA ALA A 55 -2.13 12.45 -18.92
C ALA A 55 -2.55 11.88 -20.27
N LYS A 56 -2.79 12.73 -21.28
CA LYS A 56 -3.18 12.28 -22.62
C LYS A 56 -2.09 11.40 -23.25
N GLU A 57 -0.83 11.82 -23.15
CA GLU A 57 0.30 11.08 -23.72
C GLU A 57 0.52 9.70 -23.04
N ILE A 58 0.18 9.61 -21.75
CA ILE A 58 0.49 8.45 -20.94
C ILE A 58 -0.65 7.45 -20.87
N VAL A 59 -1.89 7.94 -20.79
CA VAL A 59 -3.07 7.12 -20.48
C VAL A 59 -3.81 6.65 -21.74
N SER A 60 -3.76 7.43 -22.84
CA SER A 60 -4.46 7.04 -24.07
C SER A 60 -3.96 5.69 -24.61
N GLY A 61 -4.85 4.74 -24.79
CA GLY A 61 -4.55 3.38 -25.21
C GLY A 61 -4.00 2.46 -24.10
N ALA A 62 -3.88 2.94 -22.86
CA ALA A 62 -3.47 2.09 -21.75
C ALA A 62 -4.57 1.10 -21.37
N GLN A 63 -4.21 -0.18 -21.27
CA GLN A 63 -5.13 -1.26 -20.91
C GLN A 63 -5.25 -1.43 -19.38
N VAL A 64 -4.15 -1.18 -18.66
CA VAL A 64 -4.09 -1.29 -17.21
C VAL A 64 -3.44 -0.04 -16.63
N ILE A 65 -4.14 0.61 -15.72
CA ILE A 65 -3.69 1.82 -15.04
C ILE A 65 -3.53 1.51 -13.55
N LEU A 66 -2.31 1.66 -13.04
CA LEU A 66 -1.94 1.40 -11.66
C LEU A 66 -1.60 2.72 -10.95
N ILE A 67 -2.49 3.20 -10.09
CA ILE A 67 -2.26 4.40 -9.28
C ILE A 67 -1.41 4.03 -8.07
N CYS A 68 -0.15 4.48 -8.07
CA CYS A 68 0.86 4.20 -7.04
C CYS A 68 1.12 5.46 -6.17
N SER A 69 0.08 6.11 -5.69
CA SER A 69 0.15 7.38 -4.97
C SER A 69 -0.53 7.31 -3.60
N PRO A 70 -0.24 8.25 -2.68
CA PRO A 70 -0.95 8.37 -1.41
C PRO A 70 -2.47 8.56 -1.60
N ALA A 71 -3.25 8.14 -0.60
CA ALA A 71 -4.71 8.12 -0.69
C ALA A 71 -5.32 9.49 -1.04
N HIS A 72 -4.82 10.57 -0.44
CA HIS A 72 -5.30 11.94 -0.63
C HIS A 72 -5.09 12.51 -2.04
N THR A 73 -4.23 11.90 -2.86
CA THR A 73 -3.96 12.36 -4.24
C THR A 73 -4.72 11.56 -5.30
N LYS A 74 -5.37 10.47 -4.93
CA LYS A 74 -5.99 9.55 -5.90
C LYS A 74 -7.16 10.18 -6.62
N LEU A 75 -7.99 10.97 -5.93
CA LEU A 75 -9.13 11.66 -6.52
C LEU A 75 -8.68 12.58 -7.67
N SER A 76 -7.73 13.47 -7.41
CA SER A 76 -7.23 14.40 -8.43
C SER A 76 -6.56 13.70 -9.61
N ILE A 77 -5.89 12.56 -9.37
CA ILE A 77 -5.32 11.75 -10.44
C ILE A 77 -6.42 11.12 -11.29
N LEU A 78 -7.47 10.58 -10.66
CA LEU A 78 -8.62 10.00 -11.39
C LEU A 78 -9.30 11.05 -12.26
N GLU A 79 -9.53 12.26 -11.74
CA GLU A 79 -10.08 13.39 -12.50
C GLU A 79 -9.17 13.77 -13.68
N GLN A 80 -7.86 13.84 -13.47
CA GLN A 80 -6.88 14.16 -14.49
C GLN A 80 -6.85 13.14 -15.63
N ILE A 81 -6.94 11.84 -15.33
CA ILE A 81 -6.84 10.78 -16.34
C ILE A 81 -8.17 10.47 -17.03
N ARG A 82 -9.31 10.81 -16.41
CA ARG A 82 -10.67 10.50 -16.88
C ARG A 82 -10.91 10.79 -18.38
N PRO A 83 -10.56 11.97 -18.93
CA PRO A 83 -10.84 12.28 -20.34
C PRO A 83 -10.10 11.37 -21.32
N HIS A 84 -9.03 10.72 -20.89
CA HIS A 84 -8.10 9.96 -21.73
C HIS A 84 -8.21 8.46 -21.54
N LEU A 85 -9.15 7.99 -20.69
CA LEU A 85 -9.37 6.56 -20.45
C LEU A 85 -9.92 5.87 -21.69
N THR A 86 -9.29 4.76 -22.04
CA THR A 86 -9.70 3.91 -23.15
C THR A 86 -10.83 2.96 -22.72
N GLU A 87 -11.73 2.65 -23.62
CA GLU A 87 -12.78 1.66 -23.39
C GLU A 87 -12.20 0.31 -22.95
N GLY A 88 -12.83 -0.31 -21.97
CA GLY A 88 -12.42 -1.60 -21.39
C GLY A 88 -11.20 -1.54 -20.48
N ALA A 89 -10.63 -0.35 -20.20
CA ALA A 89 -9.45 -0.22 -19.36
C ALA A 89 -9.71 -0.68 -17.92
N LEU A 90 -8.68 -1.32 -17.32
CA LEU A 90 -8.60 -1.61 -15.90
C LEU A 90 -7.96 -0.43 -15.18
N VAL A 91 -8.71 0.23 -14.29
CA VAL A 91 -8.25 1.41 -13.54
C VAL A 91 -8.20 1.07 -12.07
N GLY A 92 -7.01 1.08 -11.47
CA GLY A 92 -6.91 0.66 -10.09
C GLY A 92 -5.72 1.22 -9.34
N THR A 93 -5.62 0.80 -8.08
CA THR A 93 -4.56 1.20 -7.17
C THR A 93 -3.89 0.01 -6.50
N ILE A 94 -2.59 0.12 -6.25
CA ILE A 94 -1.84 -0.90 -5.50
C ILE A 94 -2.10 -0.87 -3.99
N PHE A 95 -2.88 0.10 -3.49
CA PHE A 95 -3.25 0.23 -2.09
C PHE A 95 -4.65 0.85 -1.99
N GLY A 96 -5.67 0.00 -1.87
CA GLY A 96 -7.08 0.39 -1.99
C GLY A 96 -7.77 0.79 -0.70
N GLN A 97 -7.09 0.77 0.42
CA GLN A 97 -7.64 1.19 1.71
C GLN A 97 -8.07 2.67 1.68
N GLY A 98 -9.09 3.02 2.45
CA GLY A 98 -9.59 4.39 2.54
C GLY A 98 -10.57 4.79 1.43
N GLY A 99 -11.40 3.85 0.92
CA GLY A 99 -12.53 4.16 0.04
C GLY A 99 -12.14 4.51 -1.39
N PHE A 100 -11.16 3.82 -1.95
CA PHE A 100 -10.73 4.07 -3.34
C PHE A 100 -11.88 3.91 -4.36
N ASP A 101 -12.75 2.94 -4.17
CA ASP A 101 -13.92 2.73 -5.03
C ASP A 101 -14.90 3.90 -4.99
N MET A 102 -15.09 4.51 -3.82
CA MET A 102 -15.93 5.70 -3.66
C MET A 102 -15.33 6.89 -4.41
N GLN A 103 -14.00 7.10 -4.28
CA GLN A 103 -13.29 8.15 -5.03
C GLN A 103 -13.37 7.90 -6.54
N ALA A 104 -13.19 6.64 -6.98
CA ALA A 104 -13.27 6.28 -8.39
C ALA A 104 -14.68 6.47 -8.97
N LYS A 105 -15.72 6.06 -8.23
CA LYS A 105 -17.12 6.29 -8.64
C LYS A 105 -17.44 7.78 -8.73
N TYR A 106 -16.98 8.56 -7.77
CA TYR A 106 -17.17 10.01 -7.77
C TYR A 106 -16.46 10.68 -8.97
N ALA A 107 -15.17 10.38 -9.17
CA ALA A 107 -14.37 11.01 -10.22
C ALA A 107 -14.76 10.57 -11.64
N LEU A 108 -15.07 9.29 -11.84
CA LEU A 108 -15.31 8.73 -13.17
C LEU A 108 -16.79 8.70 -13.54
N GLY A 109 -17.69 8.66 -12.56
CA GLY A 109 -19.15 8.72 -12.79
C GLY A 109 -19.61 7.71 -13.84
N ASP A 110 -20.44 8.17 -14.77
CA ASP A 110 -21.01 7.35 -15.83
C ASP A 110 -19.99 6.78 -16.83
N ASP A 111 -18.76 7.35 -16.86
CA ASP A 111 -17.69 6.81 -17.72
C ASP A 111 -17.34 5.36 -17.37
N ILE A 112 -17.54 4.94 -16.12
CA ILE A 112 -17.33 3.55 -15.71
C ILE A 112 -18.19 2.62 -16.58
N LYS A 113 -19.45 2.95 -16.76
CA LYS A 113 -20.39 2.18 -17.59
C LYS A 113 -20.18 2.45 -19.08
N ASN A 114 -20.12 3.73 -19.48
CA ASN A 114 -20.09 4.15 -20.88
C ASN A 114 -18.83 3.69 -21.60
N LYS A 115 -17.70 3.59 -20.88
CA LYS A 115 -16.43 3.10 -21.42
C LYS A 115 -16.11 1.67 -20.95
N ASN A 116 -17.07 0.95 -20.35
CA ASN A 116 -16.89 -0.42 -19.87
C ASN A 116 -15.62 -0.57 -18.98
N LEU A 117 -15.35 0.42 -18.11
CA LEU A 117 -14.18 0.41 -17.24
C LEU A 117 -14.34 -0.63 -16.13
N THR A 118 -13.23 -1.17 -15.68
CA THR A 118 -13.19 -1.99 -14.47
C THR A 118 -12.32 -1.29 -13.42
N ILE A 119 -12.93 -0.90 -12.31
CA ILE A 119 -12.23 -0.33 -11.17
C ILE A 119 -11.70 -1.47 -10.31
N PHE A 120 -10.45 -1.42 -9.86
CA PHE A 120 -9.89 -2.45 -8.98
C PHE A 120 -8.95 -1.88 -7.92
N SER A 121 -8.72 -2.66 -6.87
CA SER A 121 -7.67 -2.35 -5.91
C SER A 121 -7.06 -3.59 -5.30
N LEU A 122 -5.80 -3.44 -4.88
CA LEU A 122 -5.15 -4.37 -3.97
C LEU A 122 -5.35 -3.92 -2.53
N GLN A 123 -5.48 -4.87 -1.61
CA GLN A 123 -5.61 -4.57 -0.18
C GLN A 123 -4.32 -3.96 0.39
N TYR A 124 -3.18 -4.50 -0.03
CA TYR A 124 -1.84 -4.06 0.35
C TYR A 124 -0.94 -3.92 -0.87
N VAL A 125 0.09 -3.09 -0.74
CA VAL A 125 1.14 -3.01 -1.75
C VAL A 125 1.76 -4.38 -2.01
N PRO A 126 2.13 -4.71 -3.27
CA PRO A 126 2.71 -6.01 -3.62
C PRO A 126 3.99 -6.34 -2.86
N PHE A 127 4.74 -5.32 -2.48
CA PHE A 127 5.98 -5.44 -1.73
C PHE A 127 6.29 -4.15 -0.96
N ILE A 128 6.95 -4.29 0.18
CA ILE A 128 7.59 -3.17 0.86
C ILE A 128 8.86 -2.83 0.10
N CYS A 129 9.04 -1.56 -0.24
CA CYS A 129 10.25 -1.11 -0.91
C CYS A 129 10.76 0.21 -0.34
N LYS A 130 12.08 0.41 -0.43
CA LYS A 130 12.76 1.65 -0.03
C LYS A 130 13.46 2.24 -1.26
N VAL A 131 13.18 3.51 -1.52
CA VAL A 131 13.86 4.25 -2.59
C VAL A 131 15.31 4.44 -2.21
N ILE A 132 16.23 4.13 -3.13
CA ILE A 132 17.66 4.43 -3.05
C ILE A 132 17.89 5.75 -3.79
N ASN A 133 17.64 5.75 -5.11
CA ASN A 133 17.69 6.95 -5.92
C ASN A 133 16.33 7.13 -6.62
N TYR A 134 15.68 8.29 -6.38
CA TYR A 134 14.38 8.57 -6.95
C TYR A 134 14.40 8.49 -8.48
N GLY A 135 13.44 7.76 -9.04
CA GLY A 135 13.31 7.59 -10.48
C GLY A 135 14.36 6.69 -11.14
N LYS A 136 15.19 5.98 -10.36
CA LYS A 136 16.26 5.09 -10.89
C LYS A 136 16.27 3.72 -10.23
N ASP A 137 16.38 3.65 -8.91
CA ASP A 137 16.54 2.36 -8.23
C ASP A 137 15.90 2.33 -6.83
N ILE A 138 15.53 1.12 -6.41
CA ILE A 138 14.89 0.83 -5.14
C ILE A 138 15.37 -0.52 -4.58
N ASN A 139 15.22 -0.71 -3.26
CA ASN A 139 15.26 -2.04 -2.64
C ASN A 139 13.85 -2.58 -2.44
N ILE A 140 13.59 -3.82 -2.89
CA ILE A 140 12.42 -4.61 -2.47
C ILE A 140 12.82 -5.36 -1.21
N ILE A 141 12.13 -5.08 -0.09
CA ILE A 141 12.44 -5.65 1.23
C ILE A 141 11.50 -6.79 1.56
N GLY A 142 10.20 -6.58 1.38
CA GLY A 142 9.15 -7.52 1.79
C GLY A 142 8.11 -7.75 0.71
N PRO A 143 8.35 -8.66 -0.26
CA PRO A 143 7.33 -9.07 -1.21
C PRO A 143 6.25 -9.89 -0.50
N LYS A 144 5.00 -9.73 -0.94
CA LYS A 144 3.86 -10.48 -0.42
C LYS A 144 3.79 -11.87 -1.03
N LYS A 145 3.26 -12.84 -0.28
CA LYS A 145 3.03 -14.20 -0.78
C LYS A 145 1.79 -14.28 -1.67
N HIS A 146 0.81 -13.43 -1.43
CA HIS A 146 -0.43 -13.30 -2.23
C HIS A 146 -0.97 -11.86 -2.13
N LEU A 147 -1.83 -11.49 -3.08
CA LEU A 147 -2.48 -10.18 -3.14
C LEU A 147 -4.00 -10.37 -3.09
N TYR A 148 -4.67 -9.75 -2.14
CA TYR A 148 -6.13 -9.68 -2.16
C TYR A 148 -6.57 -8.57 -3.11
N VAL A 149 -7.55 -8.88 -3.99
CA VAL A 149 -8.05 -7.98 -5.02
C VAL A 149 -9.57 -7.86 -4.97
N ALA A 150 -10.07 -6.63 -5.04
CA ALA A 150 -11.47 -6.33 -5.28
C ALA A 150 -11.65 -5.61 -6.61
N SER A 151 -12.81 -5.75 -7.24
CA SER A 151 -13.18 -5.01 -8.44
C SER A 151 -14.61 -4.49 -8.41
N TYR A 152 -14.86 -3.51 -9.25
CA TYR A 152 -16.19 -3.04 -9.63
C TYR A 152 -16.24 -2.89 -11.18
N PRO A 153 -17.11 -3.60 -11.87
CA PRO A 153 -18.12 -4.52 -11.32
C PRO A 153 -17.49 -5.78 -10.72
N LEU A 154 -18.21 -6.44 -9.79
CA LEU A 154 -17.70 -7.56 -9.01
C LEU A 154 -17.39 -8.80 -9.87
N GLU A 155 -18.17 -9.08 -10.87
CA GLU A 155 -18.01 -10.21 -11.80
C GLU A 155 -16.68 -10.18 -12.58
N ARG A 156 -16.01 -9.04 -12.62
CA ARG A 156 -14.69 -8.89 -13.24
C ARG A 156 -13.53 -9.26 -12.32
N VAL A 157 -13.78 -9.54 -11.03
CA VAL A 157 -12.71 -9.72 -10.03
C VAL A 157 -11.76 -10.87 -10.36
N HIS A 158 -12.24 -11.98 -10.89
CA HIS A 158 -11.40 -13.10 -11.29
C HIS A 158 -10.50 -12.75 -12.49
N TYR A 159 -11.03 -12.03 -13.47
CA TYR A 159 -10.25 -11.55 -14.61
C TYR A 159 -9.14 -10.58 -14.14
N VAL A 160 -9.48 -9.60 -13.28
CA VAL A 160 -8.51 -8.68 -12.71
C VAL A 160 -7.45 -9.44 -11.91
N GLY A 161 -7.87 -10.42 -11.10
CA GLY A 161 -6.96 -11.28 -10.34
C GLY A 161 -5.95 -12.01 -11.23
N ALA A 162 -6.42 -12.58 -12.36
CA ALA A 162 -5.55 -13.24 -13.34
C ALA A 162 -4.55 -12.26 -13.96
N VAL A 163 -5.00 -11.07 -14.37
CA VAL A 163 -4.14 -10.02 -14.92
C VAL A 163 -3.07 -9.60 -13.92
N LEU A 164 -3.43 -9.36 -12.65
CA LEU A 164 -2.48 -8.94 -11.61
C LEU A 164 -1.50 -10.06 -11.23
N THR A 165 -1.96 -11.32 -11.20
CA THR A 165 -1.08 -12.47 -11.02
C THR A 165 -0.05 -12.54 -12.13
N HIS A 166 -0.45 -12.35 -13.39
CA HIS A 166 0.46 -12.30 -14.52
C HIS A 166 1.43 -11.10 -14.40
N CYS A 167 0.94 -9.93 -14.01
CA CYS A 167 1.76 -8.72 -13.85
C CYS A 167 2.87 -8.87 -12.81
N TYR A 168 2.56 -9.39 -11.63
CA TYR A 168 3.47 -9.39 -10.49
C TYR A 168 4.11 -10.76 -10.20
N TRP A 169 3.63 -11.82 -10.82
CA TRP A 169 3.97 -13.21 -10.47
C TRP A 169 3.76 -13.50 -8.97
N ILE A 170 2.75 -12.85 -8.41
CA ILE A 170 2.24 -13.08 -7.07
C ILE A 170 0.78 -13.52 -7.22
N PRO A 171 0.37 -14.65 -6.65
CA PRO A 171 -1.02 -15.10 -6.70
C PRO A 171 -1.97 -14.01 -6.20
N SER A 172 -2.99 -13.68 -6.99
CA SER A 172 -4.03 -12.72 -6.62
C SER A 172 -5.31 -13.44 -6.23
N VAL A 173 -5.81 -13.15 -5.02
CA VAL A 173 -6.98 -13.78 -4.42
C VAL A 173 -8.16 -12.80 -4.51
N PRO A 174 -9.19 -13.11 -5.29
CA PRO A 174 -10.42 -12.32 -5.36
C PRO A 174 -11.13 -12.24 -4.01
N VAL A 175 -11.68 -11.07 -3.69
CA VAL A 175 -12.52 -10.87 -2.50
C VAL A 175 -13.88 -10.27 -2.87
N PRO A 176 -14.92 -10.51 -2.08
CA PRO A 176 -16.30 -10.15 -2.41
C PRO A 176 -16.62 -8.66 -2.16
N GLY A 177 -15.86 -7.76 -2.78
CA GLY A 177 -16.15 -6.33 -2.81
C GLY A 177 -15.19 -5.45 -2.03
N PHE A 178 -15.28 -4.15 -2.30
CA PHE A 178 -14.34 -3.12 -1.84
C PHE A 178 -14.37 -2.83 -0.35
N LEU A 179 -15.45 -3.13 0.37
CA LEU A 179 -15.47 -2.98 1.83
C LEU A 179 -14.41 -3.87 2.51
N ASN A 180 -14.06 -5.01 1.91
CA ASN A 180 -12.94 -5.84 2.34
C ASN A 180 -11.57 -5.18 2.16
N MET A 181 -11.48 -4.09 1.41
CA MET A 181 -10.29 -3.24 1.28
C MET A 181 -10.35 -2.08 2.26
N THR A 182 -11.45 -1.34 2.23
CA THR A 182 -11.66 -0.10 3.00
C THR A 182 -11.63 -0.34 4.50
N LEU A 183 -12.29 -1.40 4.97
CA LEU A 183 -12.38 -1.74 6.39
C LEU A 183 -11.27 -2.69 6.90
N CYS A 184 -10.17 -2.78 6.16
CA CYS A 184 -8.95 -3.44 6.61
C CYS A 184 -7.81 -2.44 6.83
N PRO A 185 -8.01 -1.36 7.61
CA PRO A 185 -6.95 -0.39 7.84
C PRO A 185 -5.76 -1.06 8.55
N SER A 186 -4.55 -0.69 8.17
CA SER A 186 -3.33 -1.10 8.85
C SER A 186 -2.54 0.13 9.30
N ASN A 187 -1.88 0.83 8.38
CA ASN A 187 -1.14 2.03 8.74
C ASN A 187 -2.03 3.11 9.37
N GLN A 188 -3.32 3.15 9.02
CA GLN A 188 -4.30 4.12 9.53
C GLN A 188 -4.67 3.90 11.00
N ILE A 189 -4.42 2.71 11.55
CA ILE A 189 -4.63 2.42 12.99
C ILE A 189 -3.30 2.18 13.70
N ILE A 190 -2.35 1.49 13.07
CA ILE A 190 -1.05 1.18 13.69
C ILE A 190 -0.25 2.45 13.95
N HIS A 191 -0.08 3.33 12.94
CA HIS A 191 0.73 4.52 13.09
C HIS A 191 0.11 5.53 14.07
N PRO A 192 -1.17 5.93 13.96
CA PRO A 192 -1.78 6.81 14.94
C PRO A 192 -1.78 6.23 16.36
N GLY A 193 -2.15 4.96 16.55
CA GLY A 193 -2.13 4.32 17.85
C GLY A 193 -0.72 4.28 18.46
N ARG A 194 0.30 3.97 17.65
CA ARG A 194 1.71 3.99 18.09
C ARG A 194 2.22 5.39 18.43
N ILE A 195 1.92 6.37 17.56
CA ILE A 195 2.38 7.75 17.75
C ILE A 195 1.66 8.35 18.96
N TYR A 196 0.34 8.22 19.04
CA TYR A 196 -0.43 8.71 20.18
C TYR A 196 0.06 8.08 21.50
N GLY A 197 0.15 6.75 21.57
CA GLY A 197 0.56 6.04 22.79
C GLY A 197 1.94 6.47 23.29
N PHE A 198 2.89 6.72 22.39
CA PHE A 198 4.24 7.16 22.76
C PHE A 198 4.32 8.65 23.12
N PHE A 199 3.59 9.52 22.41
CA PHE A 199 3.71 10.97 22.55
C PHE A 199 2.59 11.64 23.37
N LYS A 200 1.62 10.90 23.92
CA LYS A 200 0.45 11.47 24.60
C LYS A 200 0.78 12.42 25.75
N ASP A 201 1.89 12.19 26.44
CA ASP A 201 2.33 12.99 27.56
C ASP A 201 3.45 13.99 27.17
N TRP A 202 3.77 14.11 25.87
CA TRP A 202 4.79 15.03 25.38
C TRP A 202 4.25 16.47 25.30
N ASP A 203 5.04 17.42 25.73
CA ASP A 203 4.71 18.85 25.76
C ASP A 203 4.72 19.54 24.38
N MET A 204 4.93 18.80 23.31
CA MET A 204 5.05 19.26 21.91
C MET A 204 6.23 20.24 21.67
N LYS A 205 7.16 20.37 22.59
CA LYS A 205 8.28 21.34 22.54
C LYS A 205 9.64 20.72 22.87
N THR A 206 9.72 19.92 23.93
CA THR A 206 10.99 19.35 24.39
C THR A 206 11.52 18.34 23.39
N PRO A 207 12.73 18.55 22.80
CA PRO A 207 13.33 17.61 21.87
C PRO A 207 13.76 16.31 22.57
N PHE A 208 13.66 15.21 21.83
CA PHE A 208 14.16 13.90 22.24
C PHE A 208 15.62 13.71 21.84
N GLU A 209 16.34 12.90 22.59
CA GLU A 209 17.67 12.43 22.18
C GLU A 209 17.52 11.36 21.10
N ALA A 210 18.10 11.59 19.92
CA ALA A 210 17.98 10.68 18.77
C ALA A 210 18.44 9.24 19.08
N SER A 211 19.51 9.11 19.91
CA SER A 211 20.04 7.81 20.32
C SER A 211 19.14 7.03 21.27
N LYS A 212 18.19 7.70 21.94
CA LYS A 212 17.23 7.08 22.87
C LYS A 212 15.86 6.83 22.26
N MET A 213 15.65 7.23 20.99
CA MET A 213 14.38 6.99 20.33
C MET A 213 14.18 5.49 20.08
N PRO A 214 13.03 4.93 20.50
CA PRO A 214 12.69 3.55 20.21
C PRO A 214 12.45 3.37 18.71
N LYS A 215 12.40 2.12 18.26
CA LYS A 215 11.92 1.79 16.91
C LYS A 215 10.40 1.83 16.86
N LEU A 216 9.88 2.07 15.67
CA LEU A 216 8.43 2.27 15.46
C LEU A 216 7.62 1.04 15.91
N TYR A 217 8.10 -0.15 15.57
CA TYR A 217 7.36 -1.39 15.78
C TYR A 217 8.01 -2.34 16.78
N GLU A 218 9.32 -2.62 16.65
CA GLU A 218 10.01 -3.63 17.48
C GLU A 218 10.11 -3.23 18.95
N ASP A 219 9.96 -1.93 19.26
CA ASP A 219 9.91 -1.42 20.64
C ASP A 219 8.48 -0.94 21.01
N LEU A 220 7.44 -1.62 20.51
CA LEU A 220 6.05 -1.29 20.85
C LEU A 220 5.84 -1.45 22.36
N ASP A 221 5.37 -0.38 23.03
CA ASP A 221 5.00 -0.38 24.44
C ASP A 221 3.54 -0.81 24.65
N ASP A 222 3.16 -1.04 25.91
CA ASP A 222 1.81 -1.51 26.26
C ASP A 222 0.75 -0.47 25.96
N VAL A 223 1.04 0.82 26.18
CA VAL A 223 0.09 1.90 25.91
C VAL A 223 -0.22 1.96 24.41
N SER A 224 0.81 1.98 23.58
CA SER A 224 0.64 1.97 22.12
C SER A 224 -0.07 0.70 21.62
N ALA A 225 0.23 -0.45 22.21
CA ALA A 225 -0.45 -1.70 21.85
C ALA A 225 -1.95 -1.66 22.18
N ASN A 226 -2.32 -1.11 23.34
CA ASN A 226 -3.72 -0.93 23.74
C ASN A 226 -4.46 0.05 22.82
N GLU A 227 -3.82 1.18 22.44
CA GLU A 227 -4.44 2.14 21.51
C GLU A 227 -4.70 1.50 20.13
N ILE A 228 -3.75 0.73 19.62
CA ILE A 228 -3.94 0.00 18.36
C ILE A 228 -5.09 -1.03 18.50
N GLN A 229 -5.17 -1.72 19.64
CA GLN A 229 -6.23 -2.69 19.91
C GLN A 229 -7.61 -2.01 19.96
N TYR A 230 -7.76 -0.88 20.66
CA TYR A 230 -9.01 -0.12 20.70
C TYR A 230 -9.48 0.30 19.30
N LEU A 231 -8.57 0.78 18.46
CA LEU A 231 -8.89 1.15 17.08
C LEU A 231 -9.33 -0.07 16.24
N ASP A 232 -8.72 -1.23 16.47
CA ASP A 232 -9.15 -2.47 15.78
C ASP A 232 -10.50 -2.95 16.30
N ASP A 233 -10.76 -2.88 17.60
CA ASP A 233 -12.04 -3.27 18.20
C ASP A 233 -13.20 -2.44 17.62
N GLU A 234 -13.00 -1.14 17.37
CA GLU A 234 -13.97 -0.29 16.66
C GLU A 234 -14.25 -0.80 15.24
N ILE A 235 -13.22 -1.22 14.49
CA ILE A 235 -13.39 -1.81 13.16
C ILE A 235 -14.18 -3.12 13.23
N GLN A 236 -13.90 -3.99 14.22
CA GLN A 236 -14.66 -5.23 14.41
C GLN A 236 -16.12 -4.94 14.79
N ALA A 237 -16.38 -3.90 15.59
CA ALA A 237 -17.73 -3.45 15.91
C ALA A 237 -18.49 -2.93 14.67
N ILE A 238 -17.82 -2.14 13.82
CA ILE A 238 -18.38 -1.68 12.53
C ILE A 238 -18.73 -2.88 11.65
N LYS A 239 -17.81 -3.87 11.51
CA LYS A 239 -18.10 -5.12 10.77
C LYS A 239 -19.35 -5.80 11.30
N LYS A 240 -19.44 -6.00 12.62
CA LYS A 240 -20.58 -6.65 13.28
C LYS A 240 -21.90 -5.92 12.96
N ALA A 241 -21.90 -4.59 13.06
CA ALA A 241 -23.09 -3.78 12.76
C ALA A 241 -23.50 -3.85 11.28
N LEU A 242 -22.53 -3.85 10.36
CA LEU A 242 -22.78 -3.97 8.92
C LEU A 242 -23.39 -5.33 8.57
N VAL A 243 -22.82 -6.42 9.07
CA VAL A 243 -23.34 -7.77 8.79
C VAL A 243 -24.73 -7.98 9.41
N ALA A 244 -24.98 -7.42 10.59
CA ALA A 244 -26.31 -7.47 11.19
C ALA A 244 -27.36 -6.71 10.36
N LYS A 245 -26.99 -5.58 9.76
CA LYS A 245 -27.88 -4.77 8.93
C LYS A 245 -28.03 -5.31 7.50
N PHE A 246 -26.99 -5.93 6.98
CA PHE A 246 -26.90 -6.45 5.61
C PHE A 246 -26.41 -7.92 5.64
N PRO A 247 -27.33 -8.90 5.88
CA PRO A 247 -26.95 -10.30 6.07
C PRO A 247 -26.17 -10.95 4.91
N ASP A 248 -26.42 -10.48 3.67
CA ASP A 248 -25.74 -10.97 2.47
C ASP A 248 -24.35 -10.36 2.26
N LEU A 249 -23.95 -9.42 3.12
CA LEU A 249 -22.66 -8.74 3.02
C LEU A 249 -21.53 -9.64 3.49
N MET A 250 -20.66 -10.01 2.58
CA MET A 250 -19.51 -10.87 2.86
C MET A 250 -18.26 -10.02 3.16
N LEU A 251 -17.75 -10.11 4.39
CA LEU A 251 -16.58 -9.36 4.87
C LEU A 251 -15.48 -10.28 5.45
N PRO A 252 -15.02 -11.31 4.70
CA PRO A 252 -14.07 -12.30 5.21
C PRO A 252 -12.67 -11.72 5.51
N GLN A 253 -12.30 -10.58 4.89
CA GLN A 253 -10.98 -9.98 5.10
C GLN A 253 -10.92 -9.05 6.32
N ILE A 254 -12.06 -8.70 6.91
CA ILE A 254 -12.10 -7.87 8.11
C ILE A 254 -11.97 -8.80 9.33
N ILE A 255 -10.74 -9.13 9.66
CA ILE A 255 -10.33 -9.96 10.80
C ILE A 255 -9.49 -9.12 11.77
N PRO A 256 -9.36 -9.52 13.05
CA PRO A 256 -8.53 -8.82 14.03
C PRO A 256 -7.13 -8.52 13.49
N ILE A 257 -6.58 -7.37 13.87
CA ILE A 257 -5.26 -6.93 13.38
C ILE A 257 -4.15 -7.90 13.75
N SER A 258 -4.21 -8.53 14.92
CA SER A 258 -3.30 -9.59 15.36
C SER A 258 -3.27 -10.76 14.38
N ASP A 259 -4.45 -11.28 14.00
CA ASP A 259 -4.59 -12.42 13.10
C ASP A 259 -4.11 -12.07 11.69
N ARG A 260 -4.44 -10.85 11.25
CA ARG A 260 -4.03 -10.31 9.96
C ARG A 260 -2.51 -10.18 9.86
N ILE A 261 -1.83 -9.64 10.88
CA ILE A 261 -0.38 -9.54 10.92
C ILE A 261 0.25 -10.94 10.97
N CYS A 262 -0.27 -11.84 11.81
CA CYS A 262 0.21 -13.22 11.88
C CYS A 262 0.09 -13.96 10.55
N SER A 263 -1.01 -13.77 9.82
CA SER A 263 -1.20 -14.36 8.49
C SER A 263 -0.22 -13.81 7.44
N MET A 264 0.03 -12.48 7.46
CA MET A 264 0.91 -11.83 6.47
C MET A 264 2.39 -12.11 6.69
N TYR A 265 2.80 -12.30 7.94
CA TYR A 265 4.20 -12.45 8.37
C TYR A 265 4.47 -13.83 8.99
N ASP A 266 3.71 -14.84 8.59
CA ASP A 266 3.88 -16.18 9.08
C ASP A 266 5.33 -16.67 8.91
N GLY A 267 5.89 -17.26 9.98
CA GLY A 267 7.29 -17.67 10.06
C GLY A 267 8.28 -16.54 10.42
N GLN A 268 7.83 -15.28 10.51
CA GLN A 268 8.66 -14.15 10.91
C GLN A 268 8.38 -13.66 12.35
N ILE A 269 7.37 -14.22 13.02
CA ILE A 269 6.92 -13.84 14.35
C ILE A 269 7.21 -15.00 15.29
N SER A 270 8.07 -14.80 16.29
CA SER A 270 8.46 -15.85 17.24
C SER A 270 7.54 -15.92 18.47
N ASP A 271 6.79 -14.86 18.80
CA ASP A 271 5.89 -14.82 19.94
C ASP A 271 4.57 -14.16 19.55
N LYS A 272 3.47 -14.94 19.59
CA LYS A 272 2.12 -14.52 19.21
C LYS A 272 1.20 -14.34 20.43
N SER A 273 1.73 -14.26 21.64
CA SER A 273 0.97 -14.25 22.89
C SER A 273 0.17 -12.96 23.14
N SER A 274 0.57 -11.85 22.53
CA SER A 274 -0.15 -10.57 22.59
C SER A 274 0.15 -9.71 21.37
N LEU A 275 -0.67 -8.68 21.11
CA LEU A 275 -0.43 -7.73 20.03
C LEU A 275 0.96 -7.10 20.14
N LYS A 276 1.37 -6.67 21.34
CA LYS A 276 2.71 -6.14 21.62
C LYS A 276 3.80 -7.15 21.20
N ARG A 277 3.67 -8.40 21.58
CA ARG A 277 4.66 -9.46 21.28
C ARG A 277 4.73 -9.78 19.80
N ILE A 278 3.58 -9.77 19.11
CA ILE A 278 3.50 -9.93 17.66
C ILE A 278 4.35 -8.85 16.97
N PHE A 279 4.24 -7.59 17.40
CA PHE A 279 5.02 -6.49 16.83
C PHE A 279 6.51 -6.61 17.17
N ASN A 280 6.84 -6.79 18.46
CA ASN A 280 8.21 -6.77 18.94
C ASN A 280 9.06 -7.94 18.43
N THR A 281 8.43 -9.07 18.08
CA THR A 281 9.14 -10.26 17.60
C THR A 281 9.01 -10.51 16.10
N ASN A 282 8.34 -9.60 15.39
CA ASN A 282 8.19 -9.68 13.93
C ASN A 282 9.45 -9.15 13.23
N THR A 283 10.26 -10.04 12.67
CA THR A 283 11.48 -9.66 11.95
C THR A 283 11.21 -8.80 10.72
N GLY A 284 10.00 -8.91 10.11
CA GLY A 284 9.56 -8.04 9.02
C GLY A 284 9.33 -6.58 9.42
N TYR A 285 9.25 -6.31 10.72
CA TYR A 285 9.05 -4.97 11.29
C TYR A 285 10.32 -4.39 11.92
N SER A 286 11.40 -5.14 11.93
CA SER A 286 12.63 -4.72 12.61
C SER A 286 13.26 -3.47 11.99
N ARG A 287 13.92 -2.67 12.84
CA ARG A 287 14.73 -1.51 12.46
C ARG A 287 13.99 -0.35 11.80
N VAL A 288 12.66 -0.30 11.87
CA VAL A 288 11.90 0.84 11.33
C VAL A 288 11.97 1.99 12.35
N PRO A 289 12.56 3.15 11.98
CA PRO A 289 12.66 4.28 12.91
C PRO A 289 11.32 5.00 13.05
N PHE A 290 11.13 5.75 14.14
CA PHE A 290 10.08 6.76 14.22
C PHE A 290 10.30 7.85 13.16
N PRO A 291 9.22 8.51 12.68
CA PRO A 291 9.29 9.61 11.73
C PRO A 291 9.76 10.91 12.41
N MET A 292 10.99 10.91 12.90
CA MET A 292 11.59 12.05 13.59
C MET A 292 12.44 12.88 12.63
N VAL A 293 12.52 14.18 12.90
CA VAL A 293 13.40 15.10 12.17
C VAL A 293 14.36 15.79 13.16
N PRO A 294 15.61 16.06 12.74
CA PRO A 294 16.53 16.83 13.57
C PRO A 294 16.00 18.26 13.81
N VAL A 295 16.16 18.74 15.03
CA VAL A 295 15.89 20.15 15.38
C VAL A 295 16.86 21.07 14.64
N ASP A 296 18.13 20.67 14.59
CA ASP A 296 19.15 21.30 13.76
C ASP A 296 19.74 20.27 12.80
N LYS A 297 19.76 20.60 11.51
CA LYS A 297 20.36 19.75 10.48
C LYS A 297 21.86 19.53 10.66
N LYS A 298 22.54 20.46 11.34
CA LYS A 298 23.98 20.37 11.63
C LYS A 298 24.28 19.53 12.87
N ASP A 299 23.31 19.43 13.79
CA ASP A 299 23.37 18.57 14.97
C ASP A 299 22.16 17.66 15.07
N PRO A 300 22.23 16.44 14.52
CA PRO A 300 21.13 15.49 14.52
C PRO A 300 20.92 14.78 15.87
N SER A 301 21.63 15.15 16.95
CA SER A 301 21.53 14.51 18.26
C SER A 301 20.17 14.74 18.94
N LYS A 302 19.48 15.83 18.60
CA LYS A 302 18.14 16.19 19.09
C LYS A 302 17.12 16.13 17.97
N VAL A 303 15.99 15.46 18.23
CA VAL A 303 14.93 15.22 17.24
C VAL A 303 13.56 15.57 17.82
N VAL A 304 12.64 15.91 16.92
CA VAL A 304 11.21 16.11 17.21
C VAL A 304 10.38 15.30 16.21
N LEU A 305 9.10 15.10 16.52
CA LEU A 305 8.17 14.45 15.60
C LEU A 305 8.03 15.30 14.32
N ASN A 306 8.05 14.62 13.15
CA ASN A 306 7.95 15.28 11.84
C ASN A 306 6.52 15.76 11.57
#